data_9787637d2066078f4fb7e4472e189db7
#
_entry.id   9787637d2066078f4fb7e4472e189db7
#
_cell.length_a   1.000
_cell.length_b   1.000
_cell.length_c   1.000
_cell.angle_alpha   90.00
_cell.angle_beta   90.00
_cell.angle_gamma   90.00
#
_symmetry.space_group_name_H-M   'P 1'
#
loop_
_entity.id
_entity.type
_entity.pdbx_description
1 polymer ?
#
loop_
_entity_poly.entity_id
_entity_poly.type
_entity_poly.pdbx_seq_one_letter_code
_entity_poly.pdbx_strand_id
1 'polypeptide(L)'
;MFKQKKFMAYLATVFLLIVSMLIAACAGSSETKKVTAQNNKPIDITDLTGRTVTLKKPAERFVLQWSGAGGPFFTISALMGKDTPKVIAGMDTSLQDYRADMWKHFTAEMPELAKIPVVGTVGDKTFNAEQVVALNPDVIFIPVDLKDQYESDAKPKMDAAGIQTIYIDYHAEKLESHQKSIEAIGKALGKEERAAEISKFYTDRVTRVLDRVSKINKPKPTVYLEVGMNGPEEFGNSFSSNYSWGH
;
A
#
# COMPACT_ATOMS: atom_id res chain seq x y z
N MET A 1 0.95 69.12 42.43
CA MET A 1 1.43 67.79 42.85
C MET A 1 0.34 66.69 42.75
N PHE A 2 -0.91 67.01 42.86
CA PHE A 2 -2.01 66.00 42.84
C PHE A 2 -2.41 65.48 41.45
N LYS A 3 -2.23 66.21 40.35
CA LYS A 3 -2.58 65.77 38.98
C LYS A 3 -1.62 64.71 38.41
N GLN A 4 -0.35 64.77 38.78
CA GLN A 4 0.67 63.84 38.28
C GLN A 4 0.52 62.42 38.88
N LYS A 5 0.11 62.29 40.14
CA LYS A 5 -0.10 61.00 40.79
C LYS A 5 -1.29 60.24 40.19
N LYS A 6 -2.37 60.92 39.78
CA LYS A 6 -3.53 60.31 39.14
C LYS A 6 -3.19 59.87 37.71
N PHE A 7 -2.34 60.58 36.98
CA PHE A 7 -1.94 60.21 35.61
C PHE A 7 -1.03 58.97 35.63
N MET A 8 -0.09 58.90 36.58
CA MET A 8 0.75 57.69 36.74
C MET A 8 -0.05 56.46 37.16
N ALA A 9 -1.06 56.61 38.00
CA ALA A 9 -1.95 55.52 38.38
C ALA A 9 -2.78 55.01 37.21
N TYR A 10 -3.22 55.88 36.29
CA TYR A 10 -3.95 55.52 35.07
C TYR A 10 -3.02 54.79 34.07
N LEU A 11 -1.78 55.24 33.91
CA LEU A 11 -0.79 54.57 33.07
C LEU A 11 -0.47 53.15 33.58
N ALA A 12 -0.36 53.00 34.91
CA ALA A 12 -0.09 51.70 35.52
C ALA A 12 -1.27 50.70 35.33
N THR A 13 -2.52 51.17 35.45
CA THR A 13 -3.70 50.30 35.19
C THR A 13 -3.87 49.94 33.73
N VAL A 14 -3.58 50.87 32.80
CA VAL A 14 -3.62 50.56 31.35
C VAL A 14 -2.49 49.59 30.98
N PHE A 15 -1.30 49.74 31.55
CA PHE A 15 -0.21 48.78 31.31
C PHE A 15 -0.52 47.40 31.87
N LEU A 16 -1.17 47.31 33.05
CA LEU A 16 -1.60 46.01 33.63
C LEU A 16 -2.67 45.32 32.76
N LEU A 17 -3.59 46.10 32.19
CA LEU A 17 -4.62 45.55 31.26
C LEU A 17 -4.03 45.08 29.94
N ILE A 18 -3.02 45.74 29.40
CA ILE A 18 -2.31 45.34 28.17
C ILE A 18 -1.51 44.05 28.43
N VAL A 19 -0.82 43.94 29.56
CA VAL A 19 -0.07 42.74 29.94
C VAL A 19 -1.01 41.55 30.18
N SER A 20 -2.19 41.76 30.76
CA SER A 20 -3.18 40.69 30.92
C SER A 20 -3.80 40.22 29.60
N MET A 21 -3.96 41.10 28.59
CA MET A 21 -4.38 40.72 27.24
C MET A 21 -3.29 39.96 26.47
N LEU A 22 -2.03 40.25 26.67
CA LEU A 22 -0.91 39.54 26.04
C LEU A 22 -0.73 38.11 26.60
N ILE A 23 -1.07 37.88 27.86
CA ILE A 23 -1.03 36.53 28.47
C ILE A 23 -2.20 35.66 27.99
N ALA A 24 -3.38 36.24 27.69
CA ALA A 24 -4.50 35.53 27.14
C ALA A 24 -4.31 35.14 25.67
N ALA A 25 -3.45 35.83 24.91
CA ALA A 25 -3.16 35.48 23.51
C ALA A 25 -2.17 34.31 23.36
N CYS A 26 -1.45 33.91 24.41
CA CYS A 26 -0.56 32.73 24.43
C CYS A 26 -1.28 31.45 24.88
N ALA A 27 -2.55 31.51 25.23
CA ALA A 27 -3.42 30.33 25.44
C ALA A 27 -4.10 29.92 24.11
N GLY A 28 -3.38 30.07 22.99
CA GLY A 28 -3.71 29.42 21.74
C GLY A 28 -3.70 27.92 21.98
N SER A 29 -4.84 27.28 21.80
CA SER A 29 -5.06 25.85 21.84
C SER A 29 -3.92 25.16 21.09
N SER A 30 -2.92 24.67 21.82
CA SER A 30 -2.15 23.54 21.37
C SER A 30 -3.17 22.41 21.20
N GLU A 31 -3.66 22.22 19.98
CA GLU A 31 -4.12 20.90 19.59
C GLU A 31 -2.95 19.96 19.86
N THR A 32 -2.96 19.40 21.05
CA THR A 32 -2.17 18.22 21.36
C THR A 32 -2.65 17.19 20.33
N LYS A 33 -1.93 17.07 19.19
CA LYS A 33 -2.01 15.84 18.41
C LYS A 33 -1.94 14.74 19.44
N LYS A 34 -3.07 14.07 19.69
CA LYS A 34 -3.07 12.81 20.41
C LYS A 34 -2.03 11.97 19.70
N VAL A 35 -0.84 11.91 20.27
CA VAL A 35 0.09 10.83 20.01
C VAL A 35 -0.69 9.62 20.46
N THR A 36 -1.34 8.96 19.50
CA THR A 36 -2.02 7.69 19.71
C THR A 36 -0.92 6.82 20.31
N ALA A 37 -1.06 6.45 21.58
CA ALA A 37 -0.18 5.51 22.23
C ALA A 37 -0.06 4.35 21.24
N GLN A 38 1.16 4.11 20.72
CA GLN A 38 1.43 2.97 19.86
C GLN A 38 1.01 1.76 20.65
N ASN A 39 -0.05 1.12 20.19
CA ASN A 39 -0.57 -0.09 20.80
C ASN A 39 0.53 -1.14 20.54
N ASN A 40 1.34 -1.41 21.56
CA ASN A 40 2.45 -2.38 21.49
C ASN A 40 1.97 -3.83 21.36
N LYS A 41 0.70 -4.00 20.91
CA LYS A 41 0.15 -5.32 20.66
C LYS A 41 0.66 -5.81 19.29
N PRO A 42 1.18 -7.03 19.21
CA PRO A 42 1.55 -7.66 17.95
C PRO A 42 0.38 -7.62 16.96
N ILE A 43 0.70 -7.44 15.68
CA ILE A 43 -0.26 -7.38 14.58
C ILE A 43 -0.27 -8.73 13.89
N ASP A 44 -1.35 -9.47 14.02
CA ASP A 44 -1.54 -10.75 13.35
C ASP A 44 -2.22 -10.54 11.99
N ILE A 45 -1.55 -10.99 10.94
CA ILE A 45 -1.97 -10.88 9.56
C ILE A 45 -2.14 -12.29 9.00
N THR A 46 -3.36 -12.66 8.63
CA THR A 46 -3.58 -13.89 7.87
C THR A 46 -3.33 -13.59 6.40
N ASP A 47 -2.34 -14.23 5.81
CA ASP A 47 -2.01 -14.06 4.39
C ASP A 47 -2.91 -14.91 3.47
N LEU A 48 -2.76 -14.79 2.17
CA LEU A 48 -3.60 -15.47 1.19
C LEU A 48 -3.35 -16.99 1.10
N THR A 49 -2.33 -17.51 1.78
CA THR A 49 -2.09 -18.96 1.96
C THR A 49 -2.70 -19.50 3.25
N GLY A 50 -3.35 -18.63 4.03
CA GLY A 50 -3.94 -18.99 5.33
C GLY A 50 -2.95 -19.01 6.50
N ARG A 51 -1.69 -18.60 6.28
CA ARG A 51 -0.69 -18.50 7.37
C ARG A 51 -0.93 -17.22 8.16
N THR A 52 -0.61 -17.26 9.43
CA THR A 52 -0.54 -16.06 10.27
C THR A 52 0.90 -15.55 10.31
N VAL A 53 1.09 -14.29 9.93
CA VAL A 53 2.34 -13.54 10.05
C VAL A 53 2.16 -12.53 11.16
N THR A 54 3.04 -12.54 12.17
CA THR A 54 2.95 -11.62 13.31
C THR A 54 4.03 -10.54 13.21
N LEU A 55 3.61 -9.28 13.10
CA LEU A 55 4.48 -8.12 13.16
C LEU A 55 4.46 -7.50 14.55
N LYS A 56 5.63 -7.08 15.06
CA LYS A 56 5.73 -6.41 16.38
C LYS A 56 5.16 -4.98 16.36
N LYS A 57 5.19 -4.34 15.21
CA LYS A 57 4.66 -3.00 14.92
C LYS A 57 4.28 -2.93 13.44
N PRO A 58 3.53 -1.92 12.99
CA PRO A 58 3.35 -1.67 11.56
C PRO A 58 4.70 -1.59 10.86
N ALA A 59 4.81 -2.23 9.71
CA ALA A 59 6.01 -2.22 8.91
C ALA A 59 6.19 -0.85 8.23
N GLU A 60 7.43 -0.42 8.11
CA GLU A 60 7.80 0.87 7.54
C GLU A 60 8.49 0.73 6.18
N ARG A 61 9.02 -0.47 5.90
CA ARG A 61 9.84 -0.73 4.71
C ARG A 61 9.40 -2.03 4.03
N PHE A 62 9.03 -1.92 2.77
CA PHE A 62 8.48 -3.03 2.00
C PHE A 62 9.30 -3.30 0.75
N VAL A 63 9.46 -4.58 0.41
CA VAL A 63 9.86 -5.00 -0.93
C VAL A 63 8.65 -5.57 -1.65
N LEU A 64 8.49 -5.20 -2.92
CA LEU A 64 7.36 -5.59 -3.74
C LEU A 64 7.81 -6.50 -4.87
N GLN A 65 7.04 -7.55 -5.12
CA GLN A 65 7.18 -8.42 -6.28
C GLN A 65 5.94 -8.33 -7.15
N TRP A 66 6.13 -8.33 -8.46
CA TRP A 66 5.09 -8.06 -9.47
C TRP A 66 4.34 -6.76 -9.19
N SER A 67 5.08 -5.75 -8.82
CA SER A 67 4.58 -4.50 -8.25
C SER A 67 3.44 -3.88 -9.06
N GLY A 68 3.54 -3.86 -10.38
CA GLY A 68 2.56 -3.26 -11.31
C GLY A 68 1.73 -4.24 -12.12
N ALA A 69 1.94 -5.56 -11.97
CA ALA A 69 1.28 -6.60 -12.73
C ALA A 69 0.59 -7.63 -11.82
N GLY A 70 -0.43 -7.20 -11.08
CA GLY A 70 -1.12 -8.04 -10.10
C GLY A 70 -0.46 -8.07 -8.72
N GLY A 71 0.40 -7.09 -8.42
CA GLY A 71 1.08 -6.95 -7.15
C GLY A 71 0.55 -5.80 -6.28
N PRO A 72 1.27 -5.47 -5.21
CA PRO A 72 0.75 -4.62 -4.13
C PRO A 72 0.84 -3.12 -4.41
N PHE A 73 1.54 -2.66 -5.46
CA PHE A 73 1.85 -1.24 -5.65
C PHE A 73 0.62 -0.33 -5.65
N PHE A 74 -0.43 -0.70 -6.39
CA PHE A 74 -1.63 0.13 -6.49
C PHE A 74 -2.37 0.23 -5.16
N THR A 75 -2.44 -0.88 -4.40
CA THR A 75 -3.04 -0.87 -3.06
C THR A 75 -2.23 0.00 -2.10
N ILE A 76 -0.90 -0.14 -2.08
CA ILE A 76 -0.03 0.69 -1.23
C ILE A 76 -0.18 2.16 -1.62
N SER A 77 -0.22 2.48 -2.92
CA SER A 77 -0.42 3.86 -3.39
C SER A 77 -1.79 4.43 -2.99
N ALA A 78 -2.85 3.62 -2.99
CA ALA A 78 -4.17 4.05 -2.53
C ALA A 78 -4.23 4.25 -1.01
N LEU A 79 -3.40 3.52 -0.24
CA LEU A 79 -3.30 3.65 1.22
C LEU A 79 -2.41 4.82 1.65
N MET A 80 -1.30 5.07 0.95
CA MET A 80 -0.24 5.98 1.35
C MET A 80 -0.25 7.31 0.58
N GLY A 81 -0.91 7.38 -0.58
CA GLY A 81 -0.90 8.57 -1.43
C GLY A 81 0.53 8.97 -1.82
N LYS A 82 0.87 10.24 -1.66
CA LYS A 82 2.21 10.77 -1.98
C LYS A 82 3.34 10.27 -1.07
N ASP A 83 3.01 9.58 0.01
CA ASP A 83 4.00 8.96 0.89
C ASP A 83 4.42 7.55 0.43
N THR A 84 3.85 7.05 -0.66
CA THR A 84 4.16 5.72 -1.24
C THR A 84 5.67 5.45 -1.39
N PRO A 85 6.48 6.36 -1.97
CA PRO A 85 7.92 6.10 -2.13
C PRO A 85 8.68 5.94 -0.81
N LYS A 86 8.15 6.49 0.28
CA LYS A 86 8.82 6.44 1.60
C LYS A 86 8.79 5.04 2.21
N VAL A 87 7.81 4.23 1.84
CA VAL A 87 7.63 2.88 2.42
C VAL A 87 8.16 1.76 1.51
N ILE A 88 8.49 2.04 0.24
CA ILE A 88 8.99 1.03 -0.70
C ILE A 88 10.53 1.04 -0.66
N ALA A 89 11.12 -0.03 -0.12
CA ALA A 89 12.56 -0.22 -0.04
C ALA A 89 13.16 -0.77 -1.35
N GLY A 90 12.38 -1.52 -2.11
CA GLY A 90 12.76 -2.09 -3.40
C GLY A 90 11.56 -2.67 -4.13
N MET A 91 11.62 -2.74 -5.45
CA MET A 91 10.58 -3.35 -6.27
C MET A 91 11.16 -3.88 -7.59
N ASP A 92 10.39 -4.68 -8.29
CA ASP A 92 10.70 -5.10 -9.66
C ASP A 92 10.33 -4.02 -10.69
N THR A 93 10.56 -4.30 -11.97
CA THR A 93 10.25 -3.39 -13.09
C THR A 93 8.88 -3.57 -13.69
N SER A 94 8.03 -4.48 -13.18
CA SER A 94 6.75 -4.82 -13.81
C SER A 94 5.79 -3.64 -13.97
N LEU A 95 5.87 -2.64 -13.06
CA LEU A 95 5.10 -1.40 -13.21
C LEU A 95 5.58 -0.58 -14.42
N GLN A 96 6.89 -0.59 -14.70
CA GLN A 96 7.48 0.12 -15.82
C GLN A 96 7.22 -0.61 -17.13
N ASP A 97 7.37 -1.93 -17.12
CA ASP A 97 7.33 -2.78 -18.32
C ASP A 97 5.90 -2.99 -18.83
N TYR A 98 4.95 -3.23 -17.92
CA TYR A 98 3.56 -3.58 -18.28
C TYR A 98 2.56 -2.43 -18.09
N ARG A 99 2.96 -1.35 -17.42
CA ARG A 99 2.10 -0.18 -17.12
C ARG A 99 2.87 1.13 -17.31
N ALA A 100 3.58 1.27 -18.43
CA ALA A 100 4.44 2.41 -18.70
C ALA A 100 3.73 3.77 -18.64
N ASP A 101 2.47 3.83 -19.06
CA ASP A 101 1.60 5.00 -18.94
C ASP A 101 1.35 5.38 -17.48
N MET A 102 1.01 4.40 -16.64
CA MET A 102 0.80 4.59 -15.21
C MET A 102 2.11 4.96 -14.51
N TRP A 103 3.22 4.29 -14.85
CA TRP A 103 4.54 4.64 -14.35
C TRP A 103 4.88 6.11 -14.59
N LYS A 104 4.63 6.60 -15.80
CA LYS A 104 4.84 8.00 -16.17
C LYS A 104 4.00 8.95 -15.31
N HIS A 105 2.74 8.62 -15.05
CA HIS A 105 1.88 9.44 -14.19
C HIS A 105 2.33 9.41 -12.74
N PHE A 106 2.64 8.24 -12.19
CA PHE A 106 3.10 8.11 -10.81
C PHE A 106 4.43 8.83 -10.57
N THR A 107 5.39 8.72 -11.49
CA THR A 107 6.70 9.40 -11.36
C THR A 107 6.62 10.91 -11.59
N ALA A 108 5.65 11.41 -12.34
CA ALA A 108 5.40 12.84 -12.44
C ALA A 108 4.92 13.43 -11.09
N GLU A 109 4.10 12.70 -10.35
CA GLU A 109 3.57 13.11 -9.03
C GLU A 109 4.49 12.75 -7.86
N MET A 110 5.28 11.69 -8.01
CA MET A 110 6.18 11.12 -7.00
C MET A 110 7.53 10.75 -7.64
N PRO A 111 8.40 11.73 -7.97
CA PRO A 111 9.65 11.48 -8.70
C PRO A 111 10.63 10.58 -7.92
N GLU A 112 10.47 10.43 -6.61
CA GLU A 112 11.26 9.52 -5.78
C GLU A 112 11.06 8.05 -6.16
N LEU A 113 9.95 7.68 -6.77
CA LEU A 113 9.71 6.32 -7.26
C LEU A 113 10.79 5.85 -8.25
N ALA A 114 11.28 6.75 -9.09
CA ALA A 114 12.35 6.44 -10.05
C ALA A 114 13.72 6.14 -9.39
N LYS A 115 13.86 6.40 -8.09
CA LYS A 115 15.08 6.15 -7.32
C LYS A 115 15.00 4.87 -6.49
N ILE A 116 13.82 4.20 -6.46
CA ILE A 116 13.66 2.95 -5.71
C ILE A 116 14.53 1.86 -6.35
N PRO A 117 15.33 1.13 -5.55
CA PRO A 117 16.16 0.04 -6.05
C PRO A 117 15.35 -1.04 -6.76
N VAL A 118 15.82 -1.44 -7.95
CA VAL A 118 15.27 -2.59 -8.67
C VAL A 118 15.90 -3.85 -8.10
N VAL A 119 15.08 -4.79 -7.64
CA VAL A 119 15.52 -6.03 -6.98
C VAL A 119 15.34 -7.29 -7.84
N GLY A 120 14.94 -7.12 -9.11
CA GLY A 120 14.60 -8.22 -10.02
C GLY A 120 13.28 -8.90 -9.65
N THR A 121 12.91 -9.93 -10.39
CA THR A 121 11.67 -10.69 -10.19
C THR A 121 11.94 -12.15 -9.84
N VAL A 122 11.13 -12.70 -8.95
CA VAL A 122 11.12 -14.14 -8.64
C VAL A 122 10.73 -14.94 -9.89
N GLY A 123 9.71 -14.48 -10.63
CA GLY A 123 9.20 -15.17 -11.82
C GLY A 123 10.26 -15.40 -12.89
N ASP A 124 11.11 -14.41 -13.17
CA ASP A 124 12.17 -14.48 -14.19
C ASP A 124 13.51 -14.98 -13.64
N LYS A 125 13.55 -15.41 -12.38
CA LYS A 125 14.79 -15.85 -11.68
C LYS A 125 15.88 -14.77 -11.62
N THR A 126 15.49 -13.51 -11.68
CA THR A 126 16.41 -12.35 -11.56
C THR A 126 16.39 -11.73 -10.18
N PHE A 127 15.57 -12.25 -9.26
CA PHE A 127 15.44 -11.74 -7.90
C PHE A 127 16.75 -11.80 -7.12
N ASN A 128 17.21 -10.64 -6.64
CA ASN A 128 18.47 -10.53 -5.92
C ASN A 128 18.22 -10.52 -4.40
N ALA A 129 18.26 -11.70 -3.82
CA ALA A 129 17.99 -11.89 -2.39
C ALA A 129 19.02 -11.16 -1.50
N GLU A 130 20.30 -11.10 -1.89
CA GLU A 130 21.35 -10.40 -1.16
C GLU A 130 21.10 -8.90 -1.13
N GLN A 131 20.70 -8.33 -2.26
CA GLN A 131 20.32 -6.92 -2.34
C GLN A 131 19.12 -6.61 -1.46
N VAL A 132 18.10 -7.48 -1.46
CA VAL A 132 16.92 -7.31 -0.59
C VAL A 132 17.30 -7.34 0.88
N VAL A 133 18.17 -8.29 1.30
CA VAL A 133 18.69 -8.32 2.67
C VAL A 133 19.43 -7.03 3.01
N ALA A 134 20.27 -6.51 2.11
CA ALA A 134 21.00 -5.26 2.32
C ALA A 134 20.08 -4.03 2.41
N LEU A 135 18.93 -4.03 1.76
CA LEU A 135 17.91 -3.00 1.87
C LEU A 135 17.18 -3.01 3.22
N ASN A 136 17.30 -4.11 3.97
CA ASN A 136 16.72 -4.30 5.30
C ASN A 136 15.23 -3.92 5.36
N PRO A 137 14.34 -4.54 4.57
CA PRO A 137 12.91 -4.34 4.67
C PRO A 137 12.34 -5.08 5.87
N ASP A 138 11.19 -4.62 6.38
CA ASP A 138 10.43 -5.33 7.40
C ASP A 138 9.65 -6.50 6.78
N VAL A 139 9.09 -6.26 5.59
CA VAL A 139 8.18 -7.18 4.90
C VAL A 139 8.48 -7.23 3.40
N ILE A 140 8.36 -8.41 2.82
CA ILE A 140 8.26 -8.61 1.38
C ILE A 140 6.87 -9.15 1.03
N PHE A 141 6.21 -8.51 0.04
CA PHE A 141 4.95 -9.00 -0.52
C PHE A 141 5.23 -9.86 -1.75
N ILE A 142 4.71 -11.09 -1.73
CA ILE A 142 4.87 -12.08 -2.80
C ILE A 142 3.48 -12.49 -3.30
N PRO A 143 3.18 -12.40 -4.62
CA PRO A 143 2.02 -13.02 -5.19
C PRO A 143 2.01 -14.55 -4.99
N VAL A 144 0.82 -15.13 -4.73
CA VAL A 144 0.68 -16.57 -4.38
C VAL A 144 1.17 -17.49 -5.49
N ASP A 145 1.05 -17.08 -6.74
CA ASP A 145 1.50 -17.82 -7.91
C ASP A 145 3.04 -17.90 -8.02
N LEU A 146 3.76 -17.00 -7.36
CA LEU A 146 5.23 -17.05 -7.25
C LEU A 146 5.73 -17.80 -5.99
N LYS A 147 4.80 -18.28 -5.14
CA LYS A 147 5.13 -18.84 -3.83
C LYS A 147 6.17 -19.96 -3.91
N ASP A 148 5.90 -20.99 -4.71
CA ASP A 148 6.74 -22.19 -4.73
C ASP A 148 8.16 -21.87 -5.20
N GLN A 149 8.31 -21.04 -6.21
CA GLN A 149 9.62 -20.60 -6.70
C GLN A 149 10.32 -19.72 -5.66
N TYR A 150 9.60 -18.78 -5.05
CA TYR A 150 10.18 -17.93 -4.02
C TYR A 150 10.63 -18.73 -2.78
N GLU A 151 9.82 -19.71 -2.34
CA GLU A 151 10.15 -20.55 -1.18
C GLU A 151 11.37 -21.43 -1.45
N SER A 152 11.53 -21.92 -2.68
CA SER A 152 12.72 -22.67 -3.10
C SER A 152 13.99 -21.81 -3.14
N ASP A 153 13.90 -20.61 -3.71
CA ASP A 153 15.07 -19.87 -4.15
C ASP A 153 15.53 -18.79 -3.16
N ALA A 154 14.58 -18.10 -2.52
CA ALA A 154 14.88 -16.87 -1.79
C ALA A 154 14.40 -16.86 -0.32
N LYS A 155 13.27 -17.49 -0.01
CA LYS A 155 12.65 -17.42 1.30
C LYS A 155 13.58 -17.80 2.46
N PRO A 156 14.43 -18.85 2.38
CA PRO A 156 15.34 -19.18 3.47
C PRO A 156 16.29 -18.04 3.84
N LYS A 157 16.73 -17.24 2.87
CA LYS A 157 17.58 -16.07 3.13
C LYS A 157 16.79 -14.93 3.78
N MET A 158 15.53 -14.71 3.36
CA MET A 158 14.67 -13.71 3.99
C MET A 158 14.36 -14.06 5.43
N ASP A 159 14.04 -15.33 5.70
CA ASP A 159 13.78 -15.83 7.05
C ASP A 159 15.02 -15.67 7.96
N ALA A 160 16.21 -16.01 7.45
CA ALA A 160 17.46 -15.85 8.19
C ALA A 160 17.79 -14.38 8.50
N ALA A 161 17.35 -13.46 7.65
CA ALA A 161 17.48 -12.02 7.86
C ALA A 161 16.35 -11.42 8.72
N GLY A 162 15.35 -12.21 9.12
CA GLY A 162 14.19 -11.75 9.90
C GLY A 162 13.15 -10.99 9.09
N ILE A 163 13.25 -10.99 7.76
CA ILE A 163 12.31 -10.32 6.85
C ILE A 163 11.03 -11.14 6.75
N GLN A 164 9.89 -10.54 7.06
CA GLN A 164 8.61 -11.23 7.03
C GLN A 164 8.07 -11.32 5.61
N THR A 165 7.55 -12.51 5.24
CA THR A 165 6.88 -12.70 3.94
C THR A 165 5.37 -12.71 4.13
N ILE A 166 4.66 -11.91 3.35
CA ILE A 166 3.20 -11.89 3.28
C ILE A 166 2.79 -12.23 1.85
N TYR A 167 2.03 -13.32 1.69
CA TYR A 167 1.47 -13.70 0.40
C TYR A 167 0.17 -12.95 0.13
N ILE A 168 0.06 -12.43 -1.10
CA ILE A 168 -1.11 -11.69 -1.61
C ILE A 168 -1.60 -12.33 -2.91
N ASP A 169 -2.85 -12.07 -3.31
CA ASP A 169 -3.40 -12.61 -4.54
C ASP A 169 -4.31 -11.59 -5.23
N TYR A 170 -3.81 -11.05 -6.32
CA TYR A 170 -4.57 -10.23 -7.25
C TYR A 170 -4.75 -10.91 -8.62
N HIS A 171 -4.01 -12.01 -8.89
CA HIS A 171 -4.08 -12.73 -10.16
C HIS A 171 -5.27 -13.67 -10.25
N ALA A 172 -5.80 -14.16 -9.13
CA ALA A 172 -6.99 -15.00 -9.16
C ALA A 172 -8.26 -14.29 -9.64
N GLU A 173 -8.22 -12.93 -9.80
CA GLU A 173 -9.33 -12.07 -10.22
C GLU A 173 -10.63 -12.31 -9.42
N LYS A 174 -10.51 -12.83 -8.19
CA LYS A 174 -11.61 -13.08 -7.28
C LYS A 174 -11.77 -11.92 -6.31
N LEU A 175 -13.01 -11.46 -6.16
CA LEU A 175 -13.32 -10.37 -5.24
C LEU A 175 -12.77 -10.63 -3.82
N GLU A 176 -12.94 -11.85 -3.32
CA GLU A 176 -12.45 -12.24 -1.99
C GLU A 176 -10.92 -12.18 -1.87
N SER A 177 -10.18 -12.65 -2.89
CA SER A 177 -8.71 -12.57 -2.91
C SER A 177 -8.24 -11.13 -2.85
N HIS A 178 -8.86 -10.23 -3.63
CA HIS A 178 -8.54 -8.81 -3.62
C HIS A 178 -8.85 -8.17 -2.26
N GLN A 179 -10.01 -8.46 -1.66
CA GLN A 179 -10.37 -7.96 -0.32
C GLN A 179 -9.36 -8.38 0.74
N LYS A 180 -9.01 -9.68 0.78
CA LYS A 180 -8.02 -10.23 1.73
C LYS A 180 -6.63 -9.62 1.51
N SER A 181 -6.21 -9.42 0.25
CA SER A 181 -4.93 -8.77 -0.06
C SER A 181 -4.90 -7.32 0.41
N ILE A 182 -5.97 -6.55 0.17
CA ILE A 182 -6.10 -5.16 0.65
C ILE A 182 -6.04 -5.13 2.18
N GLU A 183 -6.74 -6.05 2.86
CA GLU A 183 -6.73 -6.15 4.32
C GLU A 183 -5.33 -6.48 4.87
N ALA A 184 -4.65 -7.48 4.30
CA ALA A 184 -3.31 -7.88 4.71
C ALA A 184 -2.30 -6.74 4.55
N ILE A 185 -2.34 -6.02 3.41
CA ILE A 185 -1.48 -4.86 3.16
C ILE A 185 -1.82 -3.72 4.13
N GLY A 186 -3.12 -3.46 4.36
CA GLY A 186 -3.58 -2.43 5.29
C GLY A 186 -3.10 -2.68 6.72
N LYS A 187 -3.20 -3.92 7.21
CA LYS A 187 -2.69 -4.32 8.53
C LYS A 187 -1.16 -4.17 8.61
N ALA A 188 -0.44 -4.62 7.56
CA ALA A 188 1.02 -4.50 7.54
C ALA A 188 1.48 -3.03 7.62
N LEU A 189 0.74 -2.10 7.00
CA LEU A 189 1.01 -0.67 7.01
C LEU A 189 0.44 0.08 8.24
N GLY A 190 -0.38 -0.56 9.08
CA GLY A 190 -1.15 0.13 10.12
C GLY A 190 -2.16 1.12 9.55
N LYS A 191 -2.81 0.75 8.43
CA LYS A 191 -3.79 1.55 7.69
C LYS A 191 -5.12 0.80 7.51
N GLU A 192 -5.52 0.04 8.54
CA GLU A 192 -6.68 -0.86 8.49
C GLU A 192 -7.98 -0.15 8.14
N GLU A 193 -8.21 1.03 8.72
CA GLU A 193 -9.41 1.82 8.45
C GLU A 193 -9.47 2.24 6.98
N ARG A 194 -8.37 2.76 6.44
CA ARG A 194 -8.28 3.15 5.04
C ARG A 194 -8.38 1.94 4.10
N ALA A 195 -7.81 0.81 4.48
CA ALA A 195 -7.92 -0.44 3.74
C ALA A 195 -9.38 -0.93 3.68
N ALA A 196 -10.12 -0.82 4.78
CA ALA A 196 -11.55 -1.15 4.81
C ALA A 196 -12.38 -0.25 3.89
N GLU A 197 -12.10 1.06 3.84
CA GLU A 197 -12.76 1.98 2.90
C GLU A 197 -12.50 1.60 1.43
N ILE A 198 -11.23 1.30 1.07
CA ILE A 198 -10.84 0.90 -0.28
C ILE A 198 -11.48 -0.43 -0.65
N SER A 199 -11.44 -1.42 0.25
CA SER A 199 -12.06 -2.72 0.07
C SER A 199 -13.57 -2.59 -0.15
N LYS A 200 -14.25 -1.77 0.66
CA LYS A 200 -15.67 -1.48 0.50
C LYS A 200 -15.96 -0.82 -0.85
N PHE A 201 -15.20 0.21 -1.23
CA PHE A 201 -15.38 0.89 -2.53
C PHE A 201 -15.26 -0.10 -3.69
N TYR A 202 -14.22 -0.95 -3.67
CA TYR A 202 -14.01 -1.97 -4.68
C TYR A 202 -15.19 -2.97 -4.73
N THR A 203 -15.57 -3.51 -3.58
CA THR A 203 -16.68 -4.46 -3.45
C THR A 203 -17.99 -3.89 -3.98
N ASP A 204 -18.36 -2.67 -3.57
CA ASP A 204 -19.59 -2.01 -4.02
C ASP A 204 -19.63 -1.85 -5.55
N ARG A 205 -18.46 -1.60 -6.18
CA ARG A 205 -18.37 -1.45 -7.65
C ARG A 205 -18.53 -2.78 -8.36
N VAL A 206 -17.84 -3.80 -7.92
CA VAL A 206 -17.90 -5.15 -8.50
C VAL A 206 -19.31 -5.73 -8.31
N THR A 207 -19.86 -5.71 -7.10
CA THR A 207 -21.19 -6.25 -6.79
C THR A 207 -22.27 -5.57 -7.61
N ARG A 208 -22.19 -4.24 -7.79
CA ARG A 208 -23.16 -3.51 -8.63
C ARG A 208 -23.17 -3.99 -10.08
N VAL A 209 -21.99 -4.36 -10.63
CA VAL A 209 -21.91 -4.92 -11.98
C VAL A 209 -22.48 -6.33 -12.02
N LEU A 210 -22.07 -7.18 -11.07
CA LEU A 210 -22.54 -8.57 -10.97
C LEU A 210 -24.06 -8.64 -10.80
N ASP A 211 -24.66 -7.78 -9.97
CA ASP A 211 -26.10 -7.69 -9.77
C ASP A 211 -26.86 -7.29 -11.05
N ARG A 212 -26.26 -6.46 -11.88
CA ARG A 212 -26.86 -6.12 -13.18
C ARG A 212 -26.75 -7.25 -14.17
N VAL A 213 -25.57 -7.87 -14.25
CA VAL A 213 -25.33 -9.00 -15.18
C VAL A 213 -26.19 -10.20 -14.82
N SER A 214 -26.36 -10.51 -13.53
CA SER A 214 -27.19 -11.64 -13.06
C SER A 214 -28.67 -11.53 -13.46
N LYS A 215 -29.17 -10.32 -13.70
CA LYS A 215 -30.56 -10.03 -14.13
C LYS A 215 -30.76 -10.10 -15.64
N ILE A 216 -29.69 -10.29 -16.41
CA ILE A 216 -29.78 -10.38 -17.86
C ILE A 216 -30.21 -11.77 -18.24
N ASN A 217 -31.47 -11.93 -18.67
CA ASN A 217 -32.02 -13.18 -19.18
C ASN A 217 -31.78 -13.34 -20.69
N LYS A 218 -30.48 -13.40 -21.07
CA LYS A 218 -30.04 -13.61 -22.47
C LYS A 218 -28.98 -14.72 -22.49
N PRO A 219 -28.85 -15.45 -23.59
CA PRO A 219 -27.71 -16.36 -23.75
C PRO A 219 -26.39 -15.63 -23.55
N LYS A 220 -25.49 -16.23 -22.81
CA LYS A 220 -24.14 -15.69 -22.67
C LYS A 220 -23.41 -15.77 -24.01
N PRO A 221 -22.67 -14.74 -24.43
CA PRO A 221 -21.84 -14.82 -25.63
C PRO A 221 -20.71 -15.84 -25.42
N THR A 222 -20.30 -16.50 -26.48
CA THR A 222 -19.04 -17.23 -26.52
C THR A 222 -17.92 -16.24 -26.74
N VAL A 223 -16.88 -16.31 -25.92
CA VAL A 223 -15.71 -15.45 -26.01
C VAL A 223 -14.47 -16.32 -26.22
N TYR A 224 -13.65 -15.92 -27.18
CA TYR A 224 -12.30 -16.43 -27.35
C TYR A 224 -11.30 -15.34 -26.96
N LEU A 225 -10.42 -15.63 -26.03
CA LEU A 225 -9.36 -14.72 -25.59
C LEU A 225 -8.02 -15.23 -26.11
N GLU A 226 -7.41 -14.48 -27.01
CA GLU A 226 -6.14 -14.83 -27.63
C GLU A 226 -4.99 -14.10 -26.94
N VAL A 227 -3.89 -14.81 -26.75
CA VAL A 227 -2.61 -14.26 -26.26
C VAL A 227 -1.72 -14.01 -27.48
N GLY A 228 -1.16 -12.81 -27.59
CA GLY A 228 -0.27 -12.44 -28.68
C GLY A 228 0.73 -11.36 -28.24
N MET A 229 1.16 -11.42 -26.97
CA MET A 229 1.97 -10.36 -26.37
C MET A 229 3.37 -10.29 -26.95
N ASN A 230 3.95 -11.43 -27.36
CA ASN A 230 5.34 -11.52 -27.85
C ASN A 230 5.45 -11.67 -29.38
N GLY A 231 4.31 -11.67 -30.07
CA GLY A 231 4.29 -11.72 -31.54
C GLY A 231 3.42 -12.81 -32.16
N PRO A 232 3.45 -12.93 -33.49
CA PRO A 232 2.57 -13.84 -34.23
C PRO A 232 2.72 -15.32 -33.88
N GLU A 233 3.87 -15.72 -33.33
CA GLU A 233 4.14 -17.09 -32.89
C GLU A 233 3.29 -17.51 -31.68
N GLU A 234 2.69 -16.57 -30.96
CA GLU A 234 1.76 -16.82 -29.86
C GLU A 234 0.30 -16.87 -30.30
N PHE A 235 -0.01 -16.53 -31.56
CA PHE A 235 -1.39 -16.58 -32.04
C PHE A 235 -1.91 -18.01 -31.99
N GLY A 236 -3.18 -18.15 -31.59
CA GLY A 236 -3.78 -19.45 -31.32
C GLY A 236 -3.61 -19.93 -29.87
N ASN A 237 -2.78 -19.31 -29.06
CA ASN A 237 -2.71 -19.57 -27.64
C ASN A 237 -3.88 -18.87 -26.92
N SER A 238 -4.50 -19.55 -25.97
CA SER A 238 -5.62 -19.01 -25.21
C SER A 238 -5.47 -19.35 -23.73
N PHE A 239 -6.09 -18.55 -22.89
CA PHE A 239 -6.22 -18.86 -21.47
C PHE A 239 -7.38 -19.82 -21.22
N SER A 240 -7.15 -20.81 -20.36
CA SER A 240 -8.25 -21.66 -19.87
C SER A 240 -9.12 -20.90 -18.88
N SER A 241 -10.37 -21.40 -18.69
CA SER A 241 -11.27 -20.85 -17.67
C SER A 241 -10.73 -20.97 -16.22
N ASN A 242 -9.65 -21.72 -16.02
CA ASN A 242 -9.00 -21.86 -14.71
C ASN A 242 -7.87 -20.84 -14.48
N TYR A 243 -7.54 -20.06 -15.49
CA TYR A 243 -6.54 -19.00 -15.39
C TYR A 243 -7.21 -17.65 -15.15
N SER A 244 -6.52 -16.73 -14.47
CA SER A 244 -7.08 -15.44 -14.02
C SER A 244 -7.82 -14.67 -15.11
N TRP A 245 -7.33 -14.71 -16.34
CA TRP A 245 -7.92 -13.97 -17.48
C TRP A 245 -8.95 -14.76 -18.26
N GLY A 246 -9.17 -16.04 -17.92
CA GLY A 246 -10.16 -16.91 -18.53
C GLY A 246 -11.49 -17.01 -17.77
N HIS A 247 -11.67 -16.28 -16.68
CA HIS A 247 -12.87 -16.31 -15.83
C HIS A 247 -14.02 -15.43 -16.32
#